data_ed3af19a3b57fb780ed93b285684cd8b
#
_entry.id   ed3af19a3b57fb780ed93b285684cd8b
#
_cell.length_a   1.000
_cell.length_b   1.000
_cell.length_c   1.000
_cell.angle_alpha   90.00
_cell.angle_beta   90.00
_cell.angle_gamma   90.00
#
_symmetry.space_group_name_H-M   'P 1'
#
loop_
_entity.id
_entity.type
_entity.pdbx_description
1 polymer ?
#
loop_
_entity_poly.entity_id
_entity_poly.type
_entity_poly.pdbx_seq_one_letter_code
_entity_poly.pdbx_strand_id
1 'polypeptide(L)'
;MRILEGKAAERAVAKLEGRASRLEEIEPNVRKIIQGVRKGGDKALVRYATLWDKLEKGKPIRVPQQEMEQAWETTPADTRDALKRAAANIRRFANWQMPKSWRKNISGGELGQVVRPLASVGCYVPGGRYPLPSTLLMTAIPAQVAGVERIVVVTPNPQPATLAAARLLGITEVYRCGGAQGIAALAYGTESIARVDKIVGPGNAFVTAAKKLVRFECAIDMLAGPTEAVVLSDNGDTEFIASDLVSQAEHDPDAVVVFVSTKKDLAEDVTQNVERQAKGNAIAQQSVRRNAYALVASTREQAIDWVNRIAPEHLTVDDDSDLMAVRNAGSVFVGNYSPQSAGDYAAGPNHVLPTAGAARFRGGLSVADFVKIITVQKFTSEGLREIASVVTKLAETEGLRAHAESVRVRSGNA
;
A
#
# COMPACT_ATOMS: atom_id res chain seq x y z
N MET A 1 -19.17 -17.42 11.90
CA MET A 1 -19.15 -16.92 10.52
C MET A 1 -20.54 -17.10 9.91
N ARG A 2 -20.98 -16.30 8.93
CA ARG A 2 -22.34 -16.38 8.34
C ARG A 2 -22.29 -17.10 6.99
N ILE A 3 -22.96 -18.25 6.88
CA ILE A 3 -23.08 -18.99 5.62
C ILE A 3 -24.26 -18.41 4.85
N LEU A 4 -24.06 -17.98 3.62
CA LEU A 4 -25.06 -17.30 2.78
C LEU A 4 -25.08 -17.89 1.38
N GLU A 5 -26.28 -18.07 0.82
CA GLU A 5 -26.55 -18.61 -0.51
C GLU A 5 -27.53 -17.73 -1.29
N GLY A 6 -27.56 -17.84 -2.59
CA GLY A 6 -28.50 -17.19 -3.49
C GLY A 6 -28.62 -15.67 -3.25
N LYS A 7 -29.85 -15.16 -3.10
CA LYS A 7 -30.11 -13.73 -2.91
C LYS A 7 -29.45 -13.14 -1.65
N ALA A 8 -29.21 -13.94 -0.61
CA ALA A 8 -28.55 -13.46 0.62
C ALA A 8 -27.07 -13.26 0.40
N ALA A 9 -26.41 -14.18 -0.30
CA ALA A 9 -25.02 -14.04 -0.71
C ALA A 9 -24.83 -12.84 -1.64
N GLU A 10 -25.70 -12.67 -2.64
CA GLU A 10 -25.65 -11.55 -3.58
C GLU A 10 -25.75 -10.19 -2.87
N ARG A 11 -26.64 -10.07 -1.88
CA ARG A 11 -26.73 -8.86 -1.05
C ARG A 11 -25.48 -8.61 -0.21
N ALA A 12 -24.83 -9.66 0.27
CA ALA A 12 -23.57 -9.54 1.01
C ALA A 12 -22.44 -9.06 0.08
N VAL A 13 -22.35 -9.63 -1.12
CA VAL A 13 -21.40 -9.19 -2.17
C VAL A 13 -21.63 -7.73 -2.52
N ALA A 14 -22.86 -7.32 -2.82
CA ALA A 14 -23.18 -5.92 -3.13
C ALA A 14 -22.82 -4.96 -1.98
N LYS A 15 -23.02 -5.38 -0.73
CA LYS A 15 -22.58 -4.61 0.44
C LYS A 15 -21.06 -4.48 0.50
N LEU A 16 -20.33 -5.57 0.25
CA LEU A 16 -18.88 -5.58 0.23
C LEU A 16 -18.30 -4.78 -0.96
N GLU A 17 -18.96 -4.84 -2.11
CA GLU A 17 -18.64 -4.06 -3.29
C GLU A 17 -18.74 -2.55 -3.06
N GLY A 18 -19.79 -2.11 -2.38
CA GLY A 18 -20.05 -0.70 -2.07
C GLY A 18 -19.40 -0.18 -0.80
N ARG A 19 -18.50 -0.96 -0.17
CA ARG A 19 -17.83 -0.52 1.07
C ARG A 19 -16.91 0.66 0.81
N ALA A 20 -16.94 1.62 1.71
CA ALA A 20 -16.07 2.79 1.69
C ALA A 20 -15.54 3.08 3.09
N SER A 21 -14.37 3.70 3.16
CA SER A 21 -13.82 4.18 4.43
C SER A 21 -14.66 5.36 4.94
N ARG A 22 -15.22 5.25 6.14
CA ARG A 22 -16.00 6.33 6.80
C ARG A 22 -15.04 7.38 7.39
N LEU A 23 -14.39 8.15 6.53
CA LEU A 23 -13.43 9.17 6.97
C LEU A 23 -14.08 10.51 7.28
N GLU A 24 -15.28 10.77 6.77
CA GLU A 24 -15.95 12.07 6.84
C GLU A 24 -16.20 12.55 8.27
N GLU A 25 -16.53 11.65 9.19
CA GLU A 25 -16.80 11.97 10.59
C GLU A 25 -15.55 12.47 11.34
N ILE A 26 -14.36 11.99 10.96
CA ILE A 26 -13.10 12.32 11.63
C ILE A 26 -12.31 13.42 10.93
N GLU A 27 -12.59 13.70 9.66
CA GLU A 27 -11.88 14.71 8.86
C GLU A 27 -11.82 16.11 9.53
N PRO A 28 -12.88 16.63 10.17
CA PRO A 28 -12.80 17.93 10.84
C PRO A 28 -11.73 17.97 11.94
N ASN A 29 -11.59 16.89 12.72
CA ASN A 29 -10.58 16.78 13.77
C ASN A 29 -9.17 16.64 13.18
N VAL A 30 -9.04 15.79 12.14
CA VAL A 30 -7.76 15.61 11.44
C VAL A 30 -7.30 16.93 10.80
N ARG A 31 -8.20 17.68 10.20
CA ARG A 31 -7.90 19.01 9.64
C ARG A 31 -7.35 19.99 10.68
N LYS A 32 -7.91 19.99 11.90
CA LYS A 32 -7.38 20.82 13.02
C LYS A 32 -5.96 20.39 13.41
N ILE A 33 -5.68 19.09 13.45
CA ILE A 33 -4.34 18.56 13.76
C ILE A 33 -3.33 18.99 12.69
N ILE A 34 -3.68 18.80 11.42
CA ILE A 34 -2.83 19.20 10.28
C ILE A 34 -2.52 20.70 10.33
N GLN A 35 -3.54 21.55 10.53
CA GLN A 35 -3.35 22.99 10.65
C GLN A 35 -2.50 23.36 11.87
N GLY A 36 -2.66 22.63 12.98
CA GLY A 36 -1.87 22.80 14.17
C GLY A 36 -0.37 22.59 13.91
N VAL A 37 -0.01 21.49 13.22
CA VAL A 37 1.38 21.21 12.85
C VAL A 37 1.89 22.22 11.81
N ARG A 38 1.11 22.53 10.78
CA ARG A 38 1.50 23.50 9.74
C ARG A 38 1.83 24.88 10.30
N LYS A 39 1.11 25.33 11.34
CA LYS A 39 1.32 26.65 11.96
C LYS A 39 2.33 26.64 13.09
N GLY A 40 2.41 25.55 13.84
CA GLY A 40 3.18 25.48 15.08
C GLY A 40 4.46 24.64 15.01
N GLY A 41 4.77 24.09 13.83
CA GLY A 41 6.02 23.33 13.59
C GLY A 41 6.29 22.25 14.64
N ASP A 42 7.55 22.12 15.03
CA ASP A 42 7.99 21.14 16.04
C ASP A 42 7.29 21.30 17.38
N LYS A 43 6.96 22.52 17.80
CA LYS A 43 6.25 22.76 19.07
C LYS A 43 4.89 22.07 19.09
N ALA A 44 4.15 22.13 17.99
CA ALA A 44 2.86 21.45 17.87
C ALA A 44 3.05 19.92 17.71
N LEU A 45 4.02 19.50 16.91
CA LEU A 45 4.32 18.11 16.68
C LEU A 45 4.71 17.38 17.98
N VAL A 46 5.64 17.94 18.76
CA VAL A 46 6.05 17.39 20.06
C VAL A 46 4.88 17.33 21.05
N ARG A 47 4.05 18.40 21.11
CA ARG A 47 2.84 18.38 21.92
C ARG A 47 1.90 17.22 21.57
N TYR A 48 1.63 16.99 20.30
CA TYR A 48 0.78 15.88 19.86
C TYR A 48 1.43 14.52 20.10
N ALA A 49 2.73 14.39 19.85
CA ALA A 49 3.47 13.15 20.10
C ALA A 49 3.47 12.80 21.62
N THR A 50 3.60 13.81 22.50
CA THR A 50 3.48 13.60 23.95
C THR A 50 2.08 13.14 24.35
N LEU A 51 1.03 13.73 23.75
CA LEU A 51 -0.37 13.42 24.09
C LEU A 51 -0.80 12.03 23.58
N TRP A 52 -0.37 11.64 22.40
CA TRP A 52 -0.93 10.48 21.72
C TRP A 52 0.08 9.37 21.39
N ASP A 53 1.37 9.71 21.23
CA ASP A 53 2.40 8.77 20.81
C ASP A 53 3.31 8.32 21.96
N LYS A 54 2.96 8.66 23.21
CA LYS A 54 3.73 8.34 24.43
C LYS A 54 5.16 8.88 24.41
N LEU A 55 5.40 10.01 23.72
CA LEU A 55 6.69 10.67 23.75
C LEU A 55 6.95 11.22 25.17
N GLU A 56 7.97 10.72 25.83
CA GLU A 56 8.37 11.16 27.17
C GLU A 56 8.86 12.61 27.14
N LYS A 57 8.54 13.35 28.20
CA LYS A 57 8.97 14.76 28.32
C LYS A 57 10.49 14.85 28.29
N GLY A 58 11.01 15.70 27.39
CA GLY A 58 12.45 15.89 27.20
C GLY A 58 13.14 14.91 26.27
N LYS A 59 12.48 13.83 25.85
CA LYS A 59 13.01 12.92 24.85
C LYS A 59 12.96 13.57 23.47
N PRO A 60 14.06 13.56 22.68
CA PRO A 60 14.06 14.18 21.36
C PRO A 60 13.09 13.45 20.41
N ILE A 61 12.41 14.23 19.56
CA ILE A 61 11.48 13.65 18.58
C ILE A 61 12.22 12.80 17.54
N ARG A 62 13.43 13.19 17.14
CA ARG A 62 14.32 12.40 16.30
C ARG A 62 14.99 11.29 17.11
N VAL A 63 14.98 10.07 16.61
CA VAL A 63 15.70 8.95 17.21
C VAL A 63 17.19 9.12 16.96
N PRO A 64 18.05 9.14 18.01
CA PRO A 64 19.49 9.16 17.83
C PRO A 64 19.99 7.87 17.12
N GLN A 65 21.00 7.98 16.31
CA GLN A 65 21.58 6.82 15.62
C GLN A 65 22.08 5.77 16.62
N GLN A 66 22.68 6.20 17.72
CA GLN A 66 23.16 5.31 18.79
C GLN A 66 22.03 4.43 19.35
N GLU A 67 20.80 4.96 19.47
CA GLU A 67 19.65 4.17 19.96
C GLU A 67 19.25 3.07 18.94
N MET A 68 19.34 3.36 17.64
CA MET A 68 19.10 2.35 16.60
C MET A 68 20.20 1.28 16.58
N GLU A 69 21.46 1.65 16.82
CA GLU A 69 22.58 0.72 16.94
C GLU A 69 22.41 -0.18 18.17
N GLN A 70 22.07 0.40 19.32
CA GLN A 70 21.79 -0.37 20.53
C GLN A 70 20.59 -1.31 20.34
N ALA A 71 19.52 -0.85 19.67
CA ALA A 71 18.36 -1.69 19.35
C ALA A 71 18.76 -2.88 18.47
N TRP A 72 19.65 -2.70 17.50
CA TRP A 72 20.17 -3.78 16.68
C TRP A 72 20.98 -4.79 17.48
N GLU A 73 21.85 -4.33 18.36
CA GLU A 73 22.71 -5.18 19.20
C GLU A 73 21.90 -6.00 20.19
N THR A 74 20.87 -5.39 20.80
CA THR A 74 20.01 -6.04 21.80
C THR A 74 18.89 -6.91 21.20
N THR A 75 18.62 -6.78 19.91
CA THR A 75 17.63 -7.63 19.23
C THR A 75 18.14 -9.07 19.14
N PRO A 76 17.33 -10.10 19.49
CA PRO A 76 17.73 -11.50 19.40
C PRO A 76 18.29 -11.89 18.04
N ALA A 77 19.26 -12.79 18.01
CA ALA A 77 19.98 -13.19 16.78
C ALA A 77 19.03 -13.79 15.72
N ASP A 78 18.08 -14.63 16.14
CA ASP A 78 17.04 -15.23 15.31
C ASP A 78 16.14 -14.16 14.64
N THR A 79 15.74 -13.15 15.42
CA THR A 79 14.97 -12.00 14.91
C THR A 79 15.78 -11.18 13.92
N ARG A 80 17.06 -10.92 14.19
CA ARG A 80 17.95 -10.22 13.23
C ARG A 80 18.10 -11.02 11.93
N ASP A 81 18.22 -12.33 12.01
CA ASP A 81 18.35 -13.19 10.83
C ASP A 81 17.03 -13.27 10.05
N ALA A 82 15.88 -13.29 10.72
CA ALA A 82 14.57 -13.19 10.08
C ALA A 82 14.43 -11.85 9.32
N LEU A 83 14.78 -10.73 9.96
CA LEU A 83 14.77 -9.40 9.32
C LEU A 83 15.68 -9.34 8.08
N LYS A 84 16.90 -9.89 8.16
CA LYS A 84 17.82 -9.94 7.01
C LYS A 84 17.26 -10.76 5.85
N ARG A 85 16.69 -11.94 6.13
CA ARG A 85 16.10 -12.83 5.11
C ARG A 85 14.89 -12.19 4.46
N ALA A 86 13.97 -11.64 5.25
CA ALA A 86 12.81 -10.90 4.74
C ALA A 86 13.26 -9.72 3.86
N ALA A 87 14.20 -8.90 4.32
CA ALA A 87 14.75 -7.77 3.56
C ALA A 87 15.37 -8.21 2.23
N ALA A 88 16.10 -9.33 2.20
CA ALA A 88 16.70 -9.87 0.97
C ALA A 88 15.62 -10.30 -0.04
N ASN A 89 14.57 -10.98 0.41
CA ASN A 89 13.47 -11.43 -0.46
C ASN A 89 12.67 -10.25 -1.01
N ILE A 90 12.33 -9.26 -0.16
CA ILE A 90 11.63 -8.04 -0.58
C ILE A 90 12.47 -7.27 -1.60
N ARG A 91 13.77 -7.12 -1.35
CA ARG A 91 14.70 -6.44 -2.28
C ARG A 91 14.79 -7.15 -3.63
N ARG A 92 14.86 -8.48 -3.62
CA ARG A 92 14.87 -9.29 -4.84
C ARG A 92 13.60 -9.08 -5.67
N PHE A 93 12.43 -9.17 -5.03
CA PHE A 93 11.16 -8.95 -5.70
C PHE A 93 11.01 -7.52 -6.22
N ALA A 94 11.37 -6.52 -5.41
CA ALA A 94 11.37 -5.12 -5.80
C ALA A 94 12.26 -4.84 -7.02
N ASN A 95 13.44 -5.49 -7.13
CA ASN A 95 14.30 -5.37 -8.31
C ASN A 95 13.62 -5.90 -9.58
N TRP A 96 12.84 -6.99 -9.49
CA TRP A 96 12.10 -7.51 -10.65
C TRP A 96 10.98 -6.57 -11.11
N GLN A 97 10.41 -5.79 -10.21
CA GLN A 97 9.36 -4.81 -10.51
C GLN A 97 9.89 -3.49 -11.08
N MET A 98 11.20 -3.26 -11.11
CA MET A 98 11.77 -1.97 -11.51
C MET A 98 11.45 -1.63 -12.97
N PRO A 99 10.76 -0.51 -13.27
CA PRO A 99 10.54 -0.04 -14.64
C PRO A 99 11.87 0.27 -15.34
N LYS A 100 11.91 0.06 -16.65
CA LYS A 100 13.14 0.28 -17.45
C LYS A 100 13.05 1.58 -18.25
N SER A 101 14.17 2.30 -18.32
CA SER A 101 14.38 3.35 -19.33
C SER A 101 14.63 2.69 -20.68
N TRP A 102 14.09 3.28 -21.74
CA TRP A 102 14.32 2.81 -23.10
C TRP A 102 14.23 3.96 -24.10
N ARG A 103 14.87 3.77 -25.26
CA ARG A 103 14.74 4.66 -26.43
C ARG A 103 14.60 3.79 -27.68
N LYS A 104 13.80 4.25 -28.61
CA LYS A 104 13.57 3.61 -29.92
C LYS A 104 13.68 4.63 -31.03
N ASN A 105 14.42 4.28 -32.06
CA ASN A 105 14.50 5.08 -33.27
C ASN A 105 13.19 4.97 -34.04
N ILE A 106 12.75 6.10 -34.57
CA ILE A 106 11.63 6.25 -35.50
C ILE A 106 12.11 6.95 -36.74
N SER A 107 11.28 7.02 -37.81
CA SER A 107 11.61 7.88 -38.93
C SER A 107 11.82 9.31 -38.45
N GLY A 108 13.00 9.87 -38.75
CA GLY A 108 13.35 11.24 -38.39
C GLY A 108 13.52 11.54 -36.91
N GLY A 109 13.77 10.54 -36.04
CA GLY A 109 14.03 10.86 -34.64
C GLY A 109 14.12 9.67 -33.69
N GLU A 110 13.94 9.98 -32.43
CA GLU A 110 13.99 9.02 -31.31
C GLU A 110 12.89 9.34 -30.30
N LEU A 111 12.16 8.33 -29.89
CA LEU A 111 11.20 8.40 -28.77
C LEU A 111 11.65 7.49 -27.63
N GLY A 112 11.33 7.85 -26.40
CA GLY A 112 11.69 7.03 -25.26
C GLY A 112 11.07 7.45 -23.96
N GLN A 113 11.49 6.78 -22.92
CA GLN A 113 11.26 7.17 -21.55
C GLN A 113 12.51 7.01 -20.70
N VAL A 114 12.63 7.88 -19.71
CA VAL A 114 13.65 7.74 -18.64
C VAL A 114 12.93 7.57 -17.31
N VAL A 115 13.44 6.63 -16.52
CA VAL A 115 12.96 6.38 -15.15
C VAL A 115 13.84 7.17 -14.20
N ARG A 116 13.24 7.94 -13.30
CA ARG A 116 13.92 8.75 -12.30
C ARG A 116 13.29 8.53 -10.92
N PRO A 117 14.09 8.32 -9.86
CA PRO A 117 13.56 8.22 -8.51
C PRO A 117 12.87 9.51 -8.06
N LEU A 118 11.99 9.39 -7.07
CA LEU A 118 11.62 10.52 -6.23
C LEU A 118 12.83 10.97 -5.43
N ALA A 119 12.92 12.26 -5.07
CA ALA A 119 14.04 12.74 -4.26
C ALA A 119 13.88 12.32 -2.78
N SER A 120 12.64 12.30 -2.28
CA SER A 120 12.37 12.00 -0.88
C SER A 120 11.05 11.27 -0.66
N VAL A 121 11.02 10.38 0.35
CA VAL A 121 9.84 9.60 0.73
C VAL A 121 9.71 9.53 2.24
N GLY A 122 8.48 9.71 2.74
CA GLY A 122 8.10 9.48 4.13
C GLY A 122 7.44 8.11 4.29
N CYS A 123 8.03 7.23 5.07
CA CYS A 123 7.48 5.94 5.44
C CYS A 123 6.74 6.06 6.77
N TYR A 124 5.44 5.93 6.77
CA TYR A 124 4.64 5.81 7.97
C TYR A 124 4.64 4.34 8.44
N VAL A 125 5.14 4.10 9.63
CA VAL A 125 5.15 2.78 10.26
C VAL A 125 4.24 2.81 11.48
N PRO A 126 3.15 2.04 11.51
CA PRO A 126 2.28 1.98 12.68
C PRO A 126 3.05 1.46 13.92
N GLY A 127 2.75 2.00 15.09
CA GLY A 127 3.37 1.63 16.36
C GLY A 127 2.35 1.51 17.50
N GLY A 128 1.09 1.27 17.17
CA GLY A 128 -0.01 1.28 18.15
C GLY A 128 -0.10 0.00 18.98
N ARG A 129 -0.70 -1.04 18.41
CA ARG A 129 -1.02 -2.30 19.10
C ARG A 129 0.18 -3.26 19.11
N TYR A 130 0.88 -3.33 17.99
CA TYR A 130 2.05 -4.22 17.80
C TYR A 130 3.20 -3.46 17.14
N PRO A 131 4.47 -3.84 17.39
CA PRO A 131 5.60 -3.37 16.58
C PRO A 131 5.49 -3.99 15.18
N LEU A 132 5.67 -3.18 14.14
CA LEU A 132 5.57 -3.61 12.74
C LEU A 132 6.88 -3.35 11.98
N PRO A 133 8.00 -4.03 12.33
CA PRO A 133 9.24 -3.90 11.59
C PRO A 133 9.09 -4.32 10.11
N SER A 134 8.19 -5.26 9.81
CA SER A 134 7.86 -5.67 8.44
C SER A 134 7.35 -4.51 7.59
N THR A 135 6.48 -3.64 8.14
CA THR A 135 6.00 -2.46 7.41
C THR A 135 7.14 -1.50 7.05
N LEU A 136 8.15 -1.37 7.92
CA LEU A 136 9.34 -0.60 7.57
C LEU A 136 10.12 -1.24 6.42
N LEU A 137 10.33 -2.56 6.42
CA LEU A 137 10.96 -3.27 5.31
C LEU A 137 10.17 -3.08 4.01
N MET A 138 8.85 -3.26 4.06
CA MET A 138 7.94 -3.18 2.90
C MET A 138 7.82 -1.78 2.30
N THR A 139 8.01 -0.72 3.09
CA THR A 139 7.94 0.66 2.60
C THR A 139 9.29 1.21 2.18
N ALA A 140 10.36 0.92 2.94
CA ALA A 140 11.66 1.51 2.70
C ALA A 140 12.50 0.76 1.64
N ILE A 141 12.40 -0.58 1.56
CA ILE A 141 13.22 -1.35 0.59
C ILE A 141 12.85 -1.03 -0.85
N PRO A 142 11.56 -0.98 -1.27
CA PRO A 142 11.23 -0.57 -2.64
C PRO A 142 11.66 0.86 -2.95
N ALA A 143 11.62 1.78 -1.98
CA ALA A 143 12.16 3.13 -2.13
C ALA A 143 13.68 3.12 -2.36
N GLN A 144 14.42 2.32 -1.61
CA GLN A 144 15.87 2.13 -1.81
C GLN A 144 16.19 1.53 -3.18
N VAL A 145 15.46 0.51 -3.61
CA VAL A 145 15.63 -0.13 -4.94
C VAL A 145 15.33 0.86 -6.06
N ALA A 146 14.34 1.73 -5.88
CA ALA A 146 14.04 2.81 -6.83
C ALA A 146 15.17 3.86 -6.92
N GLY A 147 16.06 3.93 -5.93
CA GLY A 147 17.11 4.94 -5.84
C GLY A 147 16.69 6.23 -5.15
N VAL A 148 15.66 6.20 -4.28
CA VAL A 148 15.28 7.36 -3.47
C VAL A 148 16.40 7.71 -2.51
N GLU A 149 16.90 8.95 -2.58
CA GLU A 149 18.07 9.39 -1.81
C GLU A 149 17.72 9.62 -0.33
N ARG A 150 16.55 10.19 -0.05
CA ARG A 150 16.13 10.53 1.31
C ARG A 150 14.87 9.77 1.72
N ILE A 151 15.00 8.90 2.72
CA ILE A 151 13.91 8.12 3.30
C ILE A 151 13.74 8.53 4.76
N VAL A 152 12.57 9.07 5.07
CA VAL A 152 12.18 9.53 6.40
C VAL A 152 11.16 8.57 7.00
N VAL A 153 11.37 8.12 8.21
CA VAL A 153 10.44 7.23 8.92
C VAL A 153 9.76 7.99 10.06
N VAL A 154 8.44 7.94 10.09
CA VAL A 154 7.65 8.39 11.24
C VAL A 154 6.93 7.18 11.85
N THR A 155 7.05 7.03 13.16
CA THR A 155 6.44 5.91 13.89
C THR A 155 6.16 6.32 15.34
N PRO A 156 4.93 6.15 15.84
CA PRO A 156 4.64 6.45 17.24
C PRO A 156 5.33 5.42 18.13
N ASN A 157 5.99 5.86 19.18
CA ASN A 157 6.61 5.00 20.19
C ASN A 157 7.39 3.80 19.59
N PRO A 158 8.47 4.05 18.79
CA PRO A 158 9.18 3.00 18.09
C PRO A 158 9.74 1.94 19.05
N GLN A 159 9.41 0.69 18.78
CA GLN A 159 9.89 -0.45 19.55
C GLN A 159 11.28 -0.91 19.06
N PRO A 160 12.08 -1.62 19.88
CA PRO A 160 13.44 -2.05 19.50
C PRO A 160 13.51 -2.78 18.15
N ALA A 161 12.57 -3.69 17.83
CA ALA A 161 12.55 -4.40 16.56
C ALA A 161 12.38 -3.47 15.34
N THR A 162 11.60 -2.39 15.48
CA THR A 162 11.43 -1.38 14.40
C THR A 162 12.70 -0.56 14.24
N LEU A 163 13.37 -0.19 15.33
CA LEU A 163 14.64 0.54 15.30
C LEU A 163 15.77 -0.34 14.74
N ALA A 164 15.78 -1.62 15.08
CA ALA A 164 16.71 -2.60 14.51
C ALA A 164 16.53 -2.75 12.99
N ALA A 165 15.27 -2.77 12.51
CA ALA A 165 14.99 -2.77 11.08
C ALA A 165 15.48 -1.48 10.40
N ALA A 166 15.28 -0.30 11.02
CA ALA A 166 15.81 0.96 10.52
C ALA A 166 17.35 0.94 10.41
N ARG A 167 18.03 0.43 11.44
CA ARG A 167 19.48 0.24 11.44
C ARG A 167 19.94 -0.71 10.34
N LEU A 168 19.26 -1.85 10.17
CA LEU A 168 19.55 -2.83 9.10
C LEU A 168 19.49 -2.18 7.71
N LEU A 169 18.55 -1.29 7.49
CA LEU A 169 18.35 -0.60 6.21
C LEU A 169 19.19 0.66 6.05
N GLY A 170 20.00 1.04 7.05
CA GLY A 170 20.83 2.26 7.02
C GLY A 170 20.01 3.56 7.05
N ILE A 171 18.79 3.53 7.58
CA ILE A 171 17.94 4.72 7.68
C ILE A 171 18.42 5.58 8.85
N THR A 172 18.64 6.87 8.60
CA THR A 172 19.15 7.82 9.59
C THR A 172 18.11 8.84 10.08
N GLU A 173 16.98 8.93 9.41
CA GLU A 173 15.89 9.85 9.75
C GLU A 173 14.68 9.07 10.26
N VAL A 174 14.64 8.84 11.57
CA VAL A 174 13.51 8.20 12.28
C VAL A 174 12.96 9.15 13.32
N TYR A 175 11.65 9.36 13.33
CA TYR A 175 10.98 10.32 14.22
C TYR A 175 9.87 9.66 15.04
N ARG A 176 9.81 9.99 16.34
CA ARG A 176 8.83 9.48 17.32
C ARG A 176 7.51 10.26 17.22
N CYS A 177 6.86 10.17 16.10
CA CYS A 177 5.55 10.75 15.90
C CYS A 177 4.72 9.88 14.96
N GLY A 178 3.42 9.79 15.20
CA GLY A 178 2.49 9.01 14.42
C GLY A 178 1.27 9.81 14.04
N GLY A 179 0.15 9.12 13.79
CA GLY A 179 -1.15 9.75 13.55
C GLY A 179 -1.17 10.80 12.44
N ALA A 180 -2.18 11.64 12.51
CA ALA A 180 -2.34 12.76 11.58
C ALA A 180 -1.22 13.82 11.70
N GLN A 181 -0.62 13.97 12.88
CA GLN A 181 0.48 14.91 13.13
C GLN A 181 1.77 14.46 12.41
N GLY A 182 2.07 13.16 12.38
CA GLY A 182 3.21 12.63 11.65
C GLY A 182 3.05 12.81 10.13
N ILE A 183 1.84 12.55 9.60
CA ILE A 183 1.51 12.78 8.18
C ILE A 183 1.64 14.27 7.83
N ALA A 184 1.15 15.18 8.71
CA ALA A 184 1.27 16.61 8.49
C ALA A 184 2.74 17.07 8.47
N ALA A 185 3.57 16.55 9.39
CA ALA A 185 5.00 16.87 9.45
C ALA A 185 5.73 16.41 8.17
N LEU A 186 5.43 15.23 7.65
CA LEU A 186 5.99 14.74 6.38
C LEU A 186 5.55 15.59 5.18
N ALA A 187 4.27 16.01 5.14
CA ALA A 187 3.71 16.73 4.00
C ALA A 187 4.14 18.20 3.92
N TYR A 188 4.18 18.89 5.06
CA TYR A 188 4.44 20.33 5.11
C TYR A 188 5.85 20.69 5.59
N GLY A 189 6.50 19.76 6.26
CA GLY A 189 7.75 20.01 6.98
C GLY A 189 7.53 20.66 8.34
N THR A 190 8.56 20.57 9.18
CA THR A 190 8.75 21.29 10.45
C THR A 190 10.21 21.67 10.56
N GLU A 191 10.64 22.24 11.68
CA GLU A 191 12.05 22.59 11.89
C GLU A 191 12.97 21.36 11.91
N SER A 192 12.46 20.22 12.44
CA SER A 192 13.22 18.96 12.52
C SER A 192 13.00 18.03 11.32
N ILE A 193 11.88 18.11 10.64
CA ILE A 193 11.48 17.21 9.56
C ILE A 193 11.28 18.00 8.28
N ALA A 194 12.22 17.94 7.34
CA ALA A 194 11.99 18.54 6.04
C ALA A 194 10.89 17.76 5.28
N ARG A 195 10.03 18.49 4.54
CA ARG A 195 8.94 17.87 3.75
C ARG A 195 9.45 16.80 2.80
N VAL A 196 8.57 15.86 2.43
CA VAL A 196 8.86 14.79 1.47
C VAL A 196 7.98 14.91 0.23
N ASP A 197 8.38 14.23 -0.86
CA ASP A 197 7.63 14.23 -2.12
C ASP A 197 6.44 13.26 -2.08
N LYS A 198 6.57 12.14 -1.36
CA LYS A 198 5.52 11.12 -1.24
C LYS A 198 5.50 10.51 0.15
N ILE A 199 4.31 10.20 0.65
CA ILE A 199 4.09 9.49 1.91
C ILE A 199 3.51 8.11 1.60
N VAL A 200 4.11 7.07 2.17
CA VAL A 200 3.71 5.67 2.00
C VAL A 200 3.54 4.98 3.35
N GLY A 201 2.78 3.89 3.36
CA GLY A 201 2.58 3.04 4.53
C GLY A 201 1.14 3.03 5.05
N PRO A 202 0.71 1.91 5.65
CA PRO A 202 -0.63 1.74 6.21
C PRO A 202 -0.79 2.51 7.52
N GLY A 203 -2.03 2.79 7.90
CA GLY A 203 -2.32 3.43 9.16
C GLY A 203 -3.80 3.38 9.52
N ASN A 204 -4.14 3.81 10.72
CA ASN A 204 -5.52 3.89 11.17
C ASN A 204 -6.33 4.97 10.42
N ALA A 205 -7.62 5.07 10.71
CA ALA A 205 -8.52 6.03 10.06
C ALA A 205 -8.01 7.49 10.12
N PHE A 206 -7.36 7.92 11.22
CA PHE A 206 -6.78 9.26 11.33
C PHE A 206 -5.61 9.48 10.36
N VAL A 207 -4.75 8.47 10.18
CA VAL A 207 -3.65 8.49 9.22
C VAL A 207 -4.19 8.53 7.80
N THR A 208 -5.18 7.68 7.49
CA THR A 208 -5.81 7.63 6.17
C THR A 208 -6.51 8.96 5.83
N ALA A 209 -7.26 9.54 6.79
CA ALA A 209 -7.88 10.85 6.61
C ALA A 209 -6.83 11.97 6.43
N ALA A 210 -5.72 11.91 7.15
CA ALA A 210 -4.63 12.86 6.98
C ALA A 210 -3.99 12.74 5.60
N LYS A 211 -3.68 11.53 5.13
CA LYS A 211 -3.18 11.28 3.76
C LYS A 211 -4.15 11.82 2.71
N LYS A 212 -5.46 11.56 2.86
CA LYS A 212 -6.50 12.13 1.99
C LYS A 212 -6.44 13.65 1.93
N LEU A 213 -6.28 14.31 3.08
CA LEU A 213 -6.29 15.78 3.16
C LEU A 213 -5.02 16.45 2.64
N VAL A 214 -3.86 15.77 2.69
CA VAL A 214 -2.59 16.34 2.22
C VAL A 214 -2.24 15.95 0.77
N ARG A 215 -3.03 15.12 0.10
CA ARG A 215 -2.70 14.52 -1.20
C ARG A 215 -2.42 15.52 -2.35
N PHE A 216 -2.87 16.75 -2.23
CA PHE A 216 -2.60 17.80 -3.21
C PHE A 216 -1.29 18.54 -2.94
N GLU A 217 -0.74 18.42 -1.74
CA GLU A 217 0.52 19.04 -1.33
C GLU A 217 1.69 18.04 -1.37
N CYS A 218 1.40 16.79 -1.07
CA CYS A 218 2.35 15.70 -1.04
C CYS A 218 1.70 14.42 -1.58
N ALA A 219 2.36 13.75 -2.52
CA ALA A 219 1.82 12.51 -3.07
C ALA A 219 1.65 11.44 -1.97
N ILE A 220 0.70 10.54 -2.17
CA ILE A 220 0.47 9.40 -1.26
C ILE A 220 0.46 8.09 -2.06
N ASP A 221 0.67 6.96 -1.37
CA ASP A 221 0.46 5.63 -1.95
C ASP A 221 -1.02 5.35 -2.18
N MET A 222 -1.80 5.19 -1.09
CA MET A 222 -3.22 4.86 -1.15
C MET A 222 -3.94 5.29 0.14
N LEU A 223 -5.28 5.21 0.10
CA LEU A 223 -6.13 5.34 1.27
C LEU A 223 -6.46 3.92 1.77
N ALA A 224 -5.88 3.53 2.90
CA ALA A 224 -6.10 2.22 3.49
C ALA A 224 -7.36 2.21 4.37
N GLY A 225 -8.11 1.12 4.31
CA GLY A 225 -9.19 0.76 5.22
C GLY A 225 -8.79 -0.43 6.10
N PRO A 226 -9.74 -1.07 6.79
CA PRO A 226 -9.52 -2.33 7.47
C PRO A 226 -9.07 -3.44 6.51
N THR A 227 -8.28 -4.39 7.01
CA THR A 227 -7.80 -5.55 6.26
C THR A 227 -8.94 -6.39 5.69
N GLU A 228 -8.72 -6.94 4.51
CA GLU A 228 -9.68 -7.75 3.76
C GLU A 228 -9.01 -9.01 3.23
N ALA A 229 -9.55 -10.16 3.60
CA ALA A 229 -9.10 -11.45 3.11
C ALA A 229 -10.23 -12.22 2.45
N VAL A 230 -9.99 -12.72 1.26
CA VAL A 230 -10.91 -13.63 0.57
C VAL A 230 -10.16 -14.91 0.24
N VAL A 231 -10.79 -16.05 0.47
CA VAL A 231 -10.34 -17.36 -0.02
C VAL A 231 -11.43 -17.90 -0.95
N LEU A 232 -11.07 -18.16 -2.18
CA LEU A 232 -11.90 -18.81 -3.20
C LEU A 232 -11.43 -20.23 -3.41
N SER A 233 -12.14 -21.23 -2.88
CA SER A 233 -11.69 -22.61 -2.98
C SER A 233 -12.86 -23.60 -3.00
N ASP A 234 -12.69 -24.65 -3.80
CA ASP A 234 -13.55 -25.83 -3.82
C ASP A 234 -12.79 -27.11 -3.40
N ASN A 235 -11.46 -27.02 -3.23
CA ASN A 235 -10.61 -28.19 -3.01
C ASN A 235 -9.55 -27.98 -1.90
N GLY A 236 -9.53 -26.80 -1.27
CA GLY A 236 -8.52 -26.47 -0.27
C GLY A 236 -8.71 -27.21 1.05
N ASP A 237 -7.62 -27.33 1.81
CA ASP A 237 -7.65 -27.84 3.18
C ASP A 237 -8.35 -26.86 4.12
N THR A 238 -9.37 -27.33 4.82
CA THR A 238 -10.24 -26.50 5.67
C THR A 238 -9.50 -25.87 6.85
N GLU A 239 -8.47 -26.54 7.38
CA GLU A 239 -7.60 -26.02 8.43
C GLU A 239 -6.72 -24.87 7.92
N PHE A 240 -6.15 -25.01 6.73
CA PHE A 240 -5.32 -23.99 6.10
C PHE A 240 -6.14 -22.76 5.75
N ILE A 241 -7.32 -22.95 5.13
CA ILE A 241 -8.25 -21.87 4.80
C ILE A 241 -8.65 -21.11 6.07
N ALA A 242 -9.03 -21.82 7.12
CA ALA A 242 -9.41 -21.19 8.38
C ALA A 242 -8.25 -20.42 9.01
N SER A 243 -7.02 -20.95 8.93
CA SER A 243 -5.82 -20.33 9.45
C SER A 243 -5.54 -18.99 8.73
N ASP A 244 -5.64 -18.94 7.40
CA ASP A 244 -5.49 -17.71 6.64
C ASP A 244 -6.55 -16.66 7.01
N LEU A 245 -7.82 -17.06 7.09
CA LEU A 245 -8.89 -16.13 7.45
C LEU A 245 -8.75 -15.59 8.88
N VAL A 246 -8.32 -16.42 9.83
CA VAL A 246 -8.12 -16.02 11.23
C VAL A 246 -6.90 -15.14 11.38
N SER A 247 -5.80 -15.41 10.66
CA SER A 247 -4.59 -14.58 10.68
C SER A 247 -4.87 -13.15 10.22
N GLN A 248 -5.79 -12.95 9.27
CA GLN A 248 -6.21 -11.60 8.85
C GLN A 248 -7.27 -11.00 9.79
N ALA A 249 -8.14 -11.82 10.37
CA ALA A 249 -9.14 -11.36 11.34
C ALA A 249 -8.52 -10.81 12.64
N GLU A 250 -7.31 -11.22 13.02
CA GLU A 250 -6.64 -10.74 14.25
C GLU A 250 -6.03 -9.34 14.14
N HIS A 251 -5.90 -8.79 12.92
CA HIS A 251 -5.34 -7.45 12.72
C HIS A 251 -6.24 -6.35 13.29
N ASP A 252 -7.53 -6.44 13.06
CA ASP A 252 -8.50 -5.41 13.47
C ASP A 252 -9.91 -5.99 13.69
N PRO A 253 -10.67 -5.50 14.68
CA PRO A 253 -12.08 -5.89 14.87
C PRO A 253 -12.99 -5.62 13.66
N ASP A 254 -12.60 -4.71 12.78
CA ASP A 254 -13.33 -4.35 11.56
C ASP A 254 -12.77 -5.04 10.31
N ALA A 255 -11.76 -5.92 10.44
CA ALA A 255 -11.28 -6.75 9.35
C ALA A 255 -12.42 -7.56 8.71
N VAL A 256 -12.37 -7.73 7.40
CA VAL A 256 -13.37 -8.47 6.61
C VAL A 256 -12.73 -9.76 6.11
N VAL A 257 -13.31 -10.90 6.45
CA VAL A 257 -12.83 -12.21 6.02
C VAL A 257 -13.95 -12.98 5.33
N VAL A 258 -13.69 -13.46 4.12
CA VAL A 258 -14.71 -14.08 3.27
C VAL A 258 -14.18 -15.40 2.71
N PHE A 259 -14.95 -16.45 2.87
CA PHE A 259 -14.76 -17.70 2.14
C PHE A 259 -15.78 -17.77 1.01
N VAL A 260 -15.36 -18.13 -0.18
CA VAL A 260 -16.22 -18.29 -1.36
C VAL A 260 -16.01 -19.69 -1.92
N SER A 261 -17.07 -20.45 -2.10
CA SER A 261 -17.03 -21.82 -2.63
C SER A 261 -18.30 -22.15 -3.40
N THR A 262 -18.25 -23.17 -4.26
CA THR A 262 -19.45 -23.78 -4.81
C THR A 262 -19.96 -24.95 -3.95
N LYS A 263 -19.18 -25.37 -2.94
CA LYS A 263 -19.47 -26.52 -2.06
C LYS A 263 -19.93 -26.05 -0.69
N LYS A 264 -21.16 -26.38 -0.35
CA LYS A 264 -21.80 -25.98 0.92
C LYS A 264 -21.14 -26.66 2.13
N ASP A 265 -20.90 -27.95 2.04
CA ASP A 265 -20.22 -28.76 3.07
C ASP A 265 -18.84 -28.22 3.38
N LEU A 266 -18.06 -27.86 2.38
CA LEU A 266 -16.78 -27.20 2.58
C LEU A 266 -16.93 -25.84 3.31
N ALA A 267 -17.97 -25.07 2.99
CA ALA A 267 -18.25 -23.81 3.65
C ALA A 267 -18.66 -24.00 5.12
N GLU A 268 -19.36 -25.09 5.45
CA GLU A 268 -19.73 -25.46 6.81
C GLU A 268 -18.47 -25.86 7.62
N ASP A 269 -17.62 -26.70 7.07
CA ASP A 269 -16.37 -27.15 7.72
C ASP A 269 -15.38 -25.99 7.94
N VAL A 270 -15.19 -25.13 6.94
CA VAL A 270 -14.36 -23.92 7.08
C VAL A 270 -14.91 -22.99 8.15
N THR A 271 -16.24 -22.81 8.21
CA THR A 271 -16.88 -21.97 9.24
C THR A 271 -16.63 -22.50 10.65
N GLN A 272 -16.74 -23.82 10.87
CA GLN A 272 -16.44 -24.45 12.16
C GLN A 272 -14.97 -24.26 12.55
N ASN A 273 -14.05 -24.47 11.59
CA ASN A 273 -12.61 -24.31 11.84
C ASN A 273 -12.23 -22.86 12.12
N VAL A 274 -12.79 -21.87 11.41
CA VAL A 274 -12.59 -20.43 11.73
C VAL A 274 -13.06 -20.10 13.14
N GLU A 275 -14.25 -20.56 13.53
CA GLU A 275 -14.78 -20.31 14.89
C GLU A 275 -13.93 -20.99 15.97
N ARG A 276 -13.41 -22.17 15.70
CA ARG A 276 -12.52 -22.90 16.59
C ARG A 276 -11.15 -22.22 16.73
N GLN A 277 -10.52 -21.85 15.60
CA GLN A 277 -9.19 -21.23 15.61
C GLN A 277 -9.22 -19.80 16.15
N ALA A 278 -10.29 -19.06 15.98
CA ALA A 278 -10.45 -17.71 16.55
C ALA A 278 -10.60 -17.72 18.10
N LYS A 279 -10.85 -18.89 18.74
CA LYS A 279 -10.97 -18.97 20.20
C LYS A 279 -9.66 -18.54 20.86
N GLY A 280 -9.77 -17.70 21.90
CA GLY A 280 -8.61 -17.15 22.61
C GLY A 280 -8.08 -15.83 22.05
N ASN A 281 -8.46 -15.42 20.84
CA ASN A 281 -8.13 -14.12 20.28
C ASN A 281 -9.38 -13.22 20.20
N ALA A 282 -9.50 -12.28 21.13
CA ALA A 282 -10.69 -11.43 21.26
C ALA A 282 -10.92 -10.54 20.00
N ILE A 283 -9.86 -10.13 19.31
CA ILE A 283 -9.93 -9.31 18.10
C ILE A 283 -10.46 -10.14 16.96
N ALA A 284 -9.86 -11.32 16.71
CA ALA A 284 -10.32 -12.23 15.67
C ALA A 284 -11.77 -12.66 15.88
N GLN A 285 -12.17 -12.98 17.14
CA GLN A 285 -13.55 -13.32 17.48
C GLN A 285 -14.53 -12.18 17.14
N GLN A 286 -14.13 -10.93 17.40
CA GLN A 286 -14.97 -9.77 17.12
C GLN A 286 -15.12 -9.53 15.61
N SER A 287 -14.03 -9.61 14.86
CA SER A 287 -14.01 -9.53 13.41
C SER A 287 -14.90 -10.63 12.78
N VAL A 288 -14.67 -11.91 13.17
CA VAL A 288 -15.43 -13.06 12.66
C VAL A 288 -16.92 -12.91 12.94
N ARG A 289 -17.30 -12.46 14.12
CA ARG A 289 -18.72 -12.24 14.46
C ARG A 289 -19.38 -11.17 13.60
N ARG A 290 -18.68 -10.09 13.31
CA ARG A 290 -19.23 -8.90 12.63
C ARG A 290 -19.17 -8.99 11.12
N ASN A 291 -18.00 -9.42 10.59
CA ASN A 291 -17.60 -9.17 9.20
C ASN A 291 -17.16 -10.44 8.45
N ALA A 292 -17.37 -11.65 9.02
CA ALA A 292 -17.03 -12.89 8.34
C ALA A 292 -18.22 -13.47 7.60
N TYR A 293 -17.98 -13.91 6.35
CA TYR A 293 -18.96 -14.53 5.47
C TYR A 293 -18.40 -15.81 4.82
N ALA A 294 -19.24 -16.85 4.73
CA ALA A 294 -19.05 -17.98 3.84
C ALA A 294 -20.12 -17.88 2.75
N LEU A 295 -19.71 -17.62 1.52
CA LEU A 295 -20.59 -17.40 0.38
C LEU A 295 -20.59 -18.67 -0.48
N VAL A 296 -21.75 -19.31 -0.66
CA VAL A 296 -21.91 -20.49 -1.48
C VAL A 296 -22.49 -20.07 -2.83
N ALA A 297 -21.68 -20.14 -3.87
CA ALA A 297 -22.05 -19.82 -5.24
C ALA A 297 -22.67 -21.04 -5.95
N SER A 298 -23.52 -20.78 -6.93
CA SER A 298 -24.11 -21.84 -7.74
C SER A 298 -23.14 -22.42 -8.78
N THR A 299 -22.16 -21.63 -9.23
CA THR A 299 -21.13 -22.04 -10.20
C THR A 299 -19.80 -21.38 -9.86
N ARG A 300 -18.69 -21.92 -10.41
CA ARG A 300 -17.36 -21.34 -10.27
C ARG A 300 -17.27 -19.94 -10.89
N GLU A 301 -17.92 -19.70 -12.00
CA GLU A 301 -17.98 -18.42 -12.69
C GLU A 301 -18.63 -17.36 -11.79
N GLN A 302 -19.73 -17.72 -11.10
CA GLN A 302 -20.38 -16.83 -10.14
C GLN A 302 -19.47 -16.53 -8.94
N ALA A 303 -18.76 -17.54 -8.46
CA ALA A 303 -17.81 -17.36 -7.36
C ALA A 303 -16.67 -16.39 -7.74
N ILE A 304 -16.12 -16.52 -8.95
CA ILE A 304 -15.11 -15.64 -9.52
C ILE A 304 -15.67 -14.22 -9.74
N ASP A 305 -16.91 -14.08 -10.23
CA ASP A 305 -17.57 -12.77 -10.36
C ASP A 305 -17.68 -12.08 -8.99
N TRP A 306 -18.12 -12.79 -7.98
CA TRP A 306 -18.20 -12.24 -6.61
C TRP A 306 -16.84 -11.76 -6.09
N VAL A 307 -15.79 -12.57 -6.27
CA VAL A 307 -14.42 -12.18 -5.88
C VAL A 307 -13.97 -10.91 -6.60
N ASN A 308 -14.18 -10.84 -7.93
CA ASN A 308 -13.83 -9.66 -8.72
C ASN A 308 -14.62 -8.40 -8.31
N ARG A 309 -15.89 -8.56 -7.92
CA ARG A 309 -16.74 -7.47 -7.41
C ARG A 309 -16.32 -7.06 -5.99
N ILE A 310 -15.94 -7.99 -5.14
CA ILE A 310 -15.39 -7.69 -3.81
C ILE A 310 -14.07 -6.93 -3.96
N ALA A 311 -13.22 -7.30 -4.92
CA ALA A 311 -11.91 -6.69 -5.14
C ALA A 311 -11.08 -6.65 -3.84
N PRO A 312 -10.72 -7.80 -3.26
CA PRO A 312 -10.11 -7.88 -1.93
C PRO A 312 -8.66 -7.43 -1.90
N GLU A 313 -8.19 -7.10 -0.71
CA GLU A 313 -6.78 -6.87 -0.41
C GLU A 313 -5.95 -8.14 -0.63
N HIS A 314 -6.32 -9.22 0.06
CA HIS A 314 -5.70 -10.54 -0.03
C HIS A 314 -6.68 -11.53 -0.68
N LEU A 315 -6.22 -12.28 -1.64
CA LEU A 315 -7.01 -13.34 -2.30
C LEU A 315 -6.21 -14.63 -2.38
N THR A 316 -6.76 -15.71 -1.82
CA THR A 316 -6.26 -17.08 -2.08
C THR A 316 -7.16 -17.76 -3.10
N VAL A 317 -6.56 -18.48 -4.06
CA VAL A 317 -7.25 -19.28 -5.08
C VAL A 317 -6.65 -20.68 -5.14
N ASP A 318 -7.41 -21.65 -5.69
CA ASP A 318 -6.97 -23.04 -5.74
C ASP A 318 -5.78 -23.24 -6.68
N ASP A 319 -5.82 -22.65 -7.89
CA ASP A 319 -4.83 -22.89 -8.94
C ASP A 319 -4.69 -21.74 -9.94
N ASP A 320 -3.84 -21.95 -10.95
CA ASP A 320 -3.57 -20.94 -11.99
C ASP A 320 -4.77 -20.68 -12.91
N SER A 321 -5.74 -21.59 -13.03
CA SER A 321 -6.94 -21.38 -13.85
C SER A 321 -7.85 -20.31 -13.21
N ASP A 322 -8.00 -20.34 -11.90
CA ASP A 322 -8.67 -19.29 -11.16
C ASP A 322 -7.92 -17.95 -11.24
N LEU A 323 -6.58 -17.99 -11.07
CA LEU A 323 -5.74 -16.79 -11.19
C LEU A 323 -5.96 -16.07 -12.52
N MET A 324 -6.07 -16.81 -13.63
CA MET A 324 -6.31 -16.23 -14.97
C MET A 324 -7.68 -15.54 -15.10
N ALA A 325 -8.66 -15.92 -14.29
CA ALA A 325 -9.99 -15.32 -14.26
C ALA A 325 -10.13 -14.15 -13.27
N VAL A 326 -9.19 -14.03 -12.32
CA VAL A 326 -9.13 -12.91 -11.35
C VAL A 326 -8.68 -11.63 -12.04
N ARG A 327 -9.41 -10.54 -11.81
CA ARG A 327 -9.11 -9.21 -12.34
C ARG A 327 -8.76 -8.21 -11.26
N ASN A 328 -9.35 -8.38 -10.07
CA ASN A 328 -9.30 -7.38 -9.01
C ASN A 328 -8.88 -8.03 -7.68
N ALA A 329 -7.60 -7.91 -7.34
CA ALA A 329 -7.05 -8.27 -6.04
C ALA A 329 -5.80 -7.43 -5.74
N GLY A 330 -5.53 -7.16 -4.48
CA GLY A 330 -4.30 -6.49 -4.06
C GLY A 330 -3.09 -7.41 -4.18
N SER A 331 -3.22 -8.64 -3.70
CA SER A 331 -2.26 -9.74 -3.84
C SER A 331 -3.00 -11.06 -4.00
N VAL A 332 -2.46 -11.98 -4.80
CA VAL A 332 -3.05 -13.31 -5.03
C VAL A 332 -2.08 -14.39 -4.56
N PHE A 333 -2.62 -15.35 -3.81
CA PHE A 333 -1.93 -16.53 -3.27
C PHE A 333 -2.52 -17.77 -3.94
N VAL A 334 -1.67 -18.60 -4.54
CA VAL A 334 -2.12 -19.74 -5.35
C VAL A 334 -1.78 -21.05 -4.66
N GLY A 335 -2.80 -21.86 -4.40
CA GLY A 335 -2.68 -23.20 -3.84
C GLY A 335 -2.48 -23.24 -2.32
N ASN A 336 -2.58 -24.44 -1.76
CA ASN A 336 -2.62 -24.70 -0.32
C ASN A 336 -1.36 -24.29 0.45
N TYR A 337 -0.20 -24.20 -0.21
CA TYR A 337 1.09 -23.88 0.42
C TYR A 337 1.51 -22.42 0.25
N SER A 338 0.58 -21.55 -0.13
CA SER A 338 0.80 -20.12 -0.29
C SER A 338 -0.01 -19.32 0.75
N PRO A 339 0.32 -19.42 2.05
CA PRO A 339 -0.44 -18.74 3.09
C PRO A 339 -0.29 -17.22 2.94
N GLN A 340 -1.37 -16.47 3.22
CA GLN A 340 -1.39 -15.01 3.12
C GLN A 340 -0.31 -14.37 4.00
N SER A 341 -0.07 -14.90 5.18
CA SER A 341 0.98 -14.44 6.10
C SER A 341 2.40 -14.54 5.52
N ALA A 342 2.67 -15.46 4.57
CA ALA A 342 3.98 -15.48 3.91
C ALA A 342 4.21 -14.20 3.10
N GLY A 343 3.17 -13.67 2.45
CA GLY A 343 3.20 -12.38 1.76
C GLY A 343 3.41 -11.21 2.71
N ASP A 344 2.80 -11.28 3.90
CA ASP A 344 2.90 -10.21 4.90
C ASP A 344 4.30 -10.03 5.47
N TYR A 345 5.15 -11.07 5.44
CA TYR A 345 6.46 -11.02 6.11
C TYR A 345 7.66 -11.26 5.20
N ALA A 346 7.67 -12.36 4.41
CA ALA A 346 8.94 -12.86 3.89
C ALA A 346 8.94 -13.34 2.44
N ALA A 347 7.81 -13.50 1.77
CA ALA A 347 7.76 -14.01 0.39
C ALA A 347 8.41 -13.06 -0.61
N GLY A 348 8.33 -11.74 -0.36
CA GLY A 348 8.92 -10.71 -1.22
C GLY A 348 7.93 -9.69 -1.77
N PRO A 349 6.73 -10.08 -2.24
CA PRO A 349 5.68 -9.13 -2.56
C PRO A 349 5.34 -8.21 -1.38
N ASN A 350 4.79 -7.03 -1.68
CA ASN A 350 4.53 -6.02 -0.67
C ASN A 350 3.19 -6.26 0.03
N HIS A 351 3.16 -6.09 1.34
CA HIS A 351 1.95 -6.17 2.15
C HIS A 351 1.18 -4.85 2.30
N VAL A 352 1.70 -3.74 1.79
CA VAL A 352 0.96 -2.48 1.72
C VAL A 352 0.04 -2.56 0.52
N LEU A 353 -1.16 -3.06 0.74
CA LEU A 353 -2.10 -3.47 -0.28
C LEU A 353 -3.33 -2.55 -0.34
N PRO A 354 -4.01 -2.46 -1.49
CA PRO A 354 -5.22 -1.67 -1.63
C PRO A 354 -6.41 -2.33 -0.92
N THR A 355 -7.13 -1.58 -0.10
CA THR A 355 -8.34 -2.00 0.61
C THR A 355 -9.56 -1.22 0.14
N ALA A 356 -10.74 -1.51 0.68
CA ALA A 356 -12.00 -0.82 0.36
C ALA A 356 -12.30 -0.76 -1.15
N GLY A 357 -12.02 -1.86 -1.85
CA GLY A 357 -12.26 -2.00 -3.28
C GLY A 357 -11.26 -1.29 -4.18
N ALA A 358 -10.21 -0.68 -3.65
CA ALA A 358 -9.18 0.01 -4.44
C ALA A 358 -8.37 -0.96 -5.33
N ALA A 359 -8.44 -2.26 -5.09
CA ALA A 359 -7.85 -3.28 -5.96
C ALA A 359 -8.44 -3.31 -7.39
N ARG A 360 -9.55 -2.58 -7.64
CA ARG A 360 -10.11 -2.37 -9.00
C ARG A 360 -9.25 -1.47 -9.89
N PHE A 361 -8.41 -0.64 -9.32
CA PHE A 361 -7.64 0.36 -10.10
C PHE A 361 -6.16 0.44 -9.72
N ARG A 362 -5.72 -0.34 -8.74
CA ARG A 362 -4.30 -0.43 -8.37
C ARG A 362 -3.94 -1.75 -7.69
N GLY A 363 -2.68 -2.14 -7.81
CA GLY A 363 -2.07 -3.21 -7.01
C GLY A 363 -1.45 -2.70 -5.70
N GLY A 364 -0.72 -3.57 -5.03
CA GLY A 364 0.07 -3.23 -3.85
C GLY A 364 1.19 -2.22 -4.13
N LEU A 365 1.76 -1.68 -3.06
CA LEU A 365 2.92 -0.79 -3.14
C LEU A 365 4.07 -1.50 -3.85
N SER A 366 4.65 -0.84 -4.83
CA SER A 366 5.72 -1.39 -5.67
C SER A 366 6.83 -0.37 -5.90
N VAL A 367 7.93 -0.80 -6.50
CA VAL A 367 9.02 0.12 -6.90
C VAL A 367 8.53 1.22 -7.82
N ALA A 368 7.53 0.95 -8.67
CA ALA A 368 6.93 1.94 -9.57
C ALA A 368 6.32 3.14 -8.83
N ASP A 369 5.90 2.96 -7.58
CA ASP A 369 5.38 4.04 -6.74
C ASP A 369 6.45 5.08 -6.33
N PHE A 370 7.73 4.74 -6.47
CA PHE A 370 8.88 5.55 -6.03
C PHE A 370 9.67 6.16 -7.18
N VAL A 371 9.20 6.02 -8.41
CA VAL A 371 9.84 6.57 -9.60
C VAL A 371 8.89 7.45 -10.41
N LYS A 372 9.46 8.33 -11.23
CA LYS A 372 8.77 9.09 -12.27
C LYS A 372 9.21 8.53 -13.62
N ILE A 373 8.24 8.34 -14.52
CA ILE A 373 8.48 7.97 -15.91
C ILE A 373 8.36 9.27 -16.74
N ILE A 374 9.47 9.73 -17.26
CA ILE A 374 9.54 10.98 -18.05
C ILE A 374 9.70 10.59 -19.51
N THR A 375 8.79 11.04 -20.36
CA THR A 375 8.87 10.81 -21.80
C THR A 375 9.98 11.67 -22.43
N VAL A 376 10.66 11.10 -23.43
CA VAL A 376 11.71 11.76 -24.20
C VAL A 376 11.33 11.75 -25.67
N GLN A 377 11.43 12.91 -26.31
CA GLN A 377 11.19 13.10 -27.72
C GLN A 377 12.39 13.86 -28.30
N LYS A 378 12.99 13.34 -29.37
CA LYS A 378 14.11 13.97 -30.07
C LYS A 378 13.88 13.80 -31.58
N PHE A 379 13.63 14.89 -32.28
CA PHE A 379 13.43 14.91 -33.71
C PHE A 379 14.64 15.50 -34.42
N THR A 380 14.93 15.03 -35.64
CA THR A 380 15.73 15.74 -36.60
C THR A 380 14.89 16.77 -37.32
N SER A 381 15.50 17.66 -38.10
CA SER A 381 14.75 18.64 -38.97
C SER A 381 13.85 17.90 -39.95
N GLU A 382 14.34 16.81 -40.56
CA GLU A 382 13.59 15.96 -41.49
C GLU A 382 12.40 15.32 -40.82
N GLY A 383 12.59 14.69 -39.62
CA GLY A 383 11.51 14.06 -38.89
C GLY A 383 10.45 15.03 -38.40
N LEU A 384 10.84 16.26 -38.04
CA LEU A 384 9.85 17.28 -37.71
C LEU A 384 9.03 17.67 -38.95
N ARG A 385 9.65 17.79 -40.14
CA ARG A 385 8.92 18.09 -41.39
C ARG A 385 7.89 17.01 -41.74
N GLU A 386 8.19 15.73 -41.49
CA GLU A 386 7.26 14.61 -41.72
C GLU A 386 5.95 14.76 -40.94
N ILE A 387 5.98 15.26 -39.72
CA ILE A 387 4.79 15.41 -38.85
C ILE A 387 4.22 16.85 -38.83
N ALA A 388 4.91 17.84 -39.44
CA ALA A 388 4.58 19.26 -39.34
C ALA A 388 3.14 19.57 -39.80
N SER A 389 2.71 18.98 -40.91
CA SER A 389 1.35 19.20 -41.46
C SER A 389 0.27 18.70 -40.51
N VAL A 390 0.48 17.57 -39.85
CA VAL A 390 -0.46 16.98 -38.88
C VAL A 390 -0.54 17.87 -37.64
N VAL A 391 0.60 18.26 -37.08
CA VAL A 391 0.65 19.09 -35.88
C VAL A 391 0.02 20.45 -36.10
N THR A 392 0.37 21.12 -37.21
CA THR A 392 -0.16 22.44 -37.52
C THR A 392 -1.68 22.40 -37.75
N LYS A 393 -2.17 21.38 -38.49
CA LYS A 393 -3.61 21.23 -38.76
C LYS A 393 -4.41 21.00 -37.49
N LEU A 394 -3.95 20.12 -36.59
CA LEU A 394 -4.64 19.87 -35.33
C LEU A 394 -4.62 21.11 -34.42
N ALA A 395 -3.47 21.76 -34.29
CA ALA A 395 -3.35 22.99 -33.51
C ALA A 395 -4.29 24.13 -34.01
N GLU A 396 -4.40 24.28 -35.32
CA GLU A 396 -5.35 25.24 -35.92
C GLU A 396 -6.80 24.86 -35.66
N THR A 397 -7.12 23.57 -35.76
CA THR A 397 -8.49 23.09 -35.51
C THR A 397 -8.90 23.34 -34.04
N GLU A 398 -7.95 23.27 -33.11
CA GLU A 398 -8.15 23.60 -31.70
C GLU A 398 -8.08 25.11 -31.41
N GLY A 399 -7.76 25.93 -32.40
CA GLY A 399 -7.60 27.38 -32.24
C GLY A 399 -6.27 27.81 -31.64
N LEU A 400 -5.31 26.90 -31.50
CA LEU A 400 -3.99 27.11 -30.86
C LEU A 400 -2.93 27.57 -31.88
N ARG A 401 -3.08 28.79 -32.40
CA ARG A 401 -2.21 29.34 -33.46
C ARG A 401 -0.73 29.35 -33.10
N ALA A 402 -0.38 29.67 -31.84
CA ALA A 402 1.02 29.69 -31.41
C ALA A 402 1.66 28.28 -31.42
N HIS A 403 0.88 27.23 -31.20
CA HIS A 403 1.36 25.82 -31.32
C HIS A 403 1.67 25.51 -32.79
N ALA A 404 0.78 25.86 -33.73
CA ALA A 404 1.05 25.68 -35.15
C ALA A 404 2.30 26.46 -35.60
N GLU A 405 2.44 27.72 -35.18
CA GLU A 405 3.59 28.56 -35.50
C GLU A 405 4.90 28.01 -34.94
N SER A 406 4.89 27.43 -33.74
CA SER A 406 6.08 26.83 -33.15
C SER A 406 6.69 25.69 -33.99
N VAL A 407 5.87 25.03 -34.81
CA VAL A 407 6.31 23.98 -35.74
C VAL A 407 6.71 24.58 -37.07
N ARG A 408 5.94 25.56 -37.62
CA ARG A 408 6.23 26.21 -38.91
C ARG A 408 7.63 26.82 -38.95
N VAL A 409 8.00 27.60 -37.93
CA VAL A 409 9.32 28.25 -37.84
C VAL A 409 10.50 27.27 -37.81
N ARG A 410 10.24 26.02 -37.43
CA ARG A 410 11.25 24.94 -37.37
C ARG A 410 11.26 24.03 -38.60
N SER A 411 10.14 23.95 -39.31
CA SER A 411 9.99 23.09 -40.50
C SER A 411 10.34 23.80 -41.82
N GLY A 412 10.63 25.09 -41.78
CA GLY A 412 10.94 25.89 -42.98
C GLY A 412 9.73 26.30 -43.82
N ASN A 413 8.52 26.14 -43.30
CA ASN A 413 7.25 26.58 -43.91
C ASN A 413 6.75 27.84 -43.17
N ALA A 414 7.56 28.91 -43.20
CA ALA A 414 7.10 30.25 -42.81
C ALA A 414 6.34 30.92 -43.93
#